data_86edc571ab7a6bef6dbc78cf902ba089
#
_entry.id   86edc571ab7a6bef6dbc78cf902ba089
#
_cell.length_a   1.000
_cell.length_b   1.000
_cell.length_c   1.000
_cell.angle_alpha   90.00
_cell.angle_beta   90.00
_cell.angle_gamma   90.00
#
_symmetry.space_group_name_H-M   'P 1'
#
loop_
_entity.id
_entity.type
_entity.pdbx_description
1 polymer ?
#
loop_
_entity_poly.entity_id
_entity_poly.type
_entity_poly.pdbx_seq_one_letter_code
_entity_poly.pdbx_strand_id
1 'polypeptide(L)'
;MVELGAGPGLLRHHLDVSGVGIEKLVMCDMSEELLFRDRHLDKNFSFEIERRVVDEEMLPFEENSLDCIVASGSLHWTNDLPGALIQIQRALKPDGVFLGYMLGGDTLFELRTSLLLAEQERQGGLSNHVSPMTDTRDVSSLLTRAQFTLQTVDMDEIVVHYPSMYELVQDLRDMGESNAVVNRRPYMHRET
;
A
#
# COMPACT_ATOMS: atom_id res chain seq x y z
N MET A 1 -6.87 7.38 -14.76
CA MET A 1 -6.14 7.28 -13.50
C MET A 1 -6.18 5.83 -13.01
N VAL A 2 -5.10 5.33 -12.41
CA VAL A 2 -5.02 4.00 -11.80
C VAL A 2 -4.71 4.15 -10.30
N GLU A 3 -5.37 3.37 -9.46
CA GLU A 3 -5.09 3.21 -8.04
C GLU A 3 -4.54 1.80 -7.79
N LEU A 4 -3.33 1.70 -7.22
CA LEU A 4 -2.70 0.45 -6.80
C LEU A 4 -2.94 0.24 -5.31
N GLY A 5 -3.23 -1.00 -4.92
CA GLY A 5 -3.61 -1.34 -3.56
C GLY A 5 -4.90 -0.66 -3.12
N ALA A 6 -5.90 -0.61 -4.01
CA ALA A 6 -7.12 0.14 -3.81
C ALA A 6 -7.99 -0.39 -2.64
N GLY A 7 -7.80 -1.65 -2.25
CA GLY A 7 -8.64 -2.27 -1.24
C GLY A 7 -10.14 -2.11 -1.54
N PRO A 8 -10.94 -1.68 -0.56
CA PRO A 8 -12.37 -1.42 -0.77
C PRO A 8 -12.66 -0.13 -1.55
N GLY A 9 -11.64 0.70 -1.83
CA GLY A 9 -11.77 1.89 -2.66
C GLY A 9 -12.12 3.16 -1.90
N LEU A 10 -11.41 3.47 -0.84
CA LEU A 10 -11.65 4.70 -0.07
C LEU A 10 -11.32 5.97 -0.89
N LEU A 11 -10.29 5.92 -1.72
CA LEU A 11 -9.84 7.07 -2.50
C LEU A 11 -10.93 7.63 -3.41
N ARG A 12 -11.77 6.78 -4.03
CA ARG A 12 -12.86 7.22 -4.94
C ARG A 12 -13.80 8.23 -4.28
N HIS A 13 -14.05 8.12 -2.97
CA HIS A 13 -14.93 9.06 -2.25
C HIS A 13 -14.30 10.45 -2.14
N HIS A 14 -12.99 10.51 -1.94
CA HIS A 14 -12.26 11.78 -1.87
C HIS A 14 -12.13 12.44 -3.26
N LEU A 15 -11.95 11.64 -4.30
CA LEU A 15 -11.85 12.12 -5.67
C LEU A 15 -13.18 12.73 -6.14
N ASP A 16 -14.30 12.12 -5.82
CA ASP A 16 -15.63 12.61 -6.20
C ASP A 16 -15.94 13.96 -5.54
N VAL A 17 -15.65 14.07 -4.25
CA VAL A 17 -15.86 15.33 -3.49
C VAL A 17 -14.91 16.44 -3.94
N SER A 18 -13.69 16.12 -4.32
CA SER A 18 -12.67 17.10 -4.73
C SER A 18 -12.94 17.76 -6.09
N GLY A 19 -13.76 17.13 -6.93
CA GLY A 19 -14.07 17.65 -8.27
C GLY A 19 -12.86 17.68 -9.23
N VAL A 20 -11.90 16.78 -9.07
CA VAL A 20 -10.63 16.73 -9.85
C VAL A 20 -10.84 16.47 -11.35
N GLY A 21 -12.05 16.16 -11.80
CA GLY A 21 -12.37 15.99 -13.22
C GLY A 21 -11.80 14.70 -13.82
N ILE A 22 -11.84 13.61 -13.06
CA ILE A 22 -11.42 12.29 -13.51
C ILE A 22 -12.52 11.70 -14.40
N GLU A 23 -12.15 11.16 -15.56
CA GLU A 23 -13.08 10.45 -16.44
C GLU A 23 -13.22 8.97 -16.03
N LYS A 24 -12.08 8.34 -15.66
CA LYS A 24 -12.03 6.92 -15.33
C LYS A 24 -11.02 6.64 -14.23
N LEU A 25 -11.43 5.84 -13.25
CA LEU A 25 -10.60 5.26 -12.19
C LEU A 25 -10.51 3.74 -12.37
N VAL A 26 -9.30 3.22 -12.57
CA VAL A 26 -9.02 1.78 -12.54
C VAL A 26 -8.48 1.44 -11.16
N MET A 27 -9.26 0.72 -10.37
CA MET A 27 -8.89 0.26 -9.04
C MET A 27 -8.24 -1.12 -9.13
N CYS A 28 -7.02 -1.25 -8.62
CA CYS A 28 -6.23 -2.47 -8.65
C CYS A 28 -5.91 -2.93 -7.23
N ASP A 29 -6.05 -4.23 -6.97
CA ASP A 29 -5.67 -4.86 -5.71
C ASP A 29 -5.44 -6.35 -5.92
N MET A 30 -4.57 -6.98 -5.14
CA MET A 30 -4.37 -8.44 -5.17
C MET A 30 -5.53 -9.18 -4.52
N SER A 31 -6.23 -8.57 -3.56
CA SER A 31 -7.37 -9.17 -2.87
C SER A 31 -8.66 -8.94 -3.64
N GLU A 32 -9.10 -9.94 -4.37
CA GLU A 32 -10.38 -9.91 -5.07
C GLU A 32 -11.54 -9.63 -4.10
N GLU A 33 -11.52 -10.20 -2.92
CA GLU A 33 -12.56 -10.04 -1.91
C GLU A 33 -12.68 -8.57 -1.45
N LEU A 34 -11.57 -7.93 -1.11
CA LEU A 34 -11.55 -6.51 -0.74
C LEU A 34 -11.94 -5.62 -1.92
N LEU A 35 -11.36 -5.88 -3.07
CA LEU A 35 -11.55 -5.07 -4.27
C LEU A 35 -13.02 -5.03 -4.70
N PHE A 36 -13.77 -6.11 -4.58
CA PHE A 36 -15.18 -6.18 -5.02
C PHE A 36 -16.20 -5.99 -3.89
N ARG A 37 -15.77 -5.84 -2.64
CA ARG A 37 -16.64 -5.71 -1.46
C ARG A 37 -17.72 -4.65 -1.64
N ASP A 38 -17.33 -3.46 -2.04
CA ASP A 38 -18.22 -2.29 -2.11
C ASP A 38 -18.58 -1.90 -3.56
N ARG A 39 -18.51 -2.85 -4.50
CA ARG A 39 -18.81 -2.63 -5.92
C ARG A 39 -20.21 -2.06 -6.18
N HIS A 40 -21.16 -2.36 -5.33
CA HIS A 40 -22.54 -1.87 -5.49
C HIS A 40 -22.67 -0.34 -5.38
N LEU A 41 -21.65 0.33 -4.81
CA LEU A 41 -21.59 1.79 -4.65
C LEU A 41 -21.02 2.49 -5.89
N ASP A 42 -20.38 1.80 -6.84
CA ASP A 42 -19.66 2.40 -7.97
C ASP A 42 -20.56 3.29 -8.85
N LYS A 43 -21.84 2.95 -8.96
CA LYS A 43 -22.82 3.73 -9.72
C LYS A 43 -23.14 5.12 -9.14
N ASN A 44 -22.67 5.40 -7.94
CA ASN A 44 -22.93 6.67 -7.23
C ASN A 44 -21.88 7.74 -7.55
N PHE A 45 -20.81 7.38 -8.29
CA PHE A 45 -19.71 8.28 -8.60
C PHE A 45 -19.88 8.93 -9.97
N SER A 46 -19.29 10.12 -10.14
CA SER A 46 -19.37 10.94 -11.37
C SER A 46 -18.45 10.44 -12.49
N PHE A 47 -17.56 9.48 -12.23
CA PHE A 47 -16.60 8.91 -13.16
C PHE A 47 -16.76 7.39 -13.29
N GLU A 48 -16.27 6.84 -14.39
CA GLU A 48 -16.24 5.39 -14.61
C GLU A 48 -15.30 4.69 -13.64
N ILE A 49 -15.76 3.60 -13.01
CA ILE A 49 -14.94 2.76 -12.13
C ILE A 49 -14.78 1.38 -12.77
N GLU A 50 -13.53 1.00 -12.99
CA GLU A 50 -13.12 -0.34 -13.39
C GLU A 50 -12.33 -1.00 -12.26
N ARG A 51 -12.52 -2.31 -12.02
CA ARG A 51 -11.82 -3.07 -10.97
C ARG A 51 -11.03 -4.19 -11.62
N ARG A 52 -9.75 -4.29 -11.29
CA ARG A 52 -8.84 -5.33 -11.80
C ARG A 52 -8.07 -5.97 -10.66
N VAL A 53 -8.06 -7.29 -10.60
CA VAL A 53 -7.15 -8.02 -9.71
C VAL A 53 -5.76 -7.94 -10.32
N VAL A 54 -4.84 -7.26 -9.66
CA VAL A 54 -3.48 -6.98 -10.15
C VAL A 54 -2.50 -7.12 -8.99
N ASP A 55 -1.37 -7.74 -9.27
CA ASP A 55 -0.20 -7.75 -8.42
C ASP A 55 0.67 -6.53 -8.75
N GLU A 56 1.02 -5.73 -7.76
CA GLU A 56 1.85 -4.54 -7.92
C GLU A 56 3.26 -4.86 -8.44
N GLU A 57 3.71 -6.11 -8.29
CA GLU A 57 4.97 -6.58 -8.86
C GLU A 57 4.89 -6.91 -10.36
N MET A 58 3.68 -7.03 -10.92
CA MET A 58 3.45 -7.38 -12.33
C MET A 58 2.31 -6.54 -12.94
N LEU A 59 2.59 -5.27 -13.22
CA LEU A 59 1.60 -4.33 -13.74
C LEU A 59 1.24 -4.61 -15.21
N PRO A 60 -0.06 -4.87 -15.53
CA PRO A 60 -0.50 -5.21 -16.88
C PRO A 60 -0.82 -3.97 -17.74
N PHE A 61 -0.04 -2.89 -17.58
CA PHE A 61 -0.27 -1.64 -18.31
C PHE A 61 0.77 -1.46 -19.42
N GLU A 62 0.30 -0.94 -20.55
CA GLU A 62 1.17 -0.59 -21.68
C GLU A 62 2.04 0.63 -21.34
N GLU A 63 3.18 0.74 -22.02
CA GLU A 63 4.05 1.90 -21.92
C GLU A 63 3.33 3.19 -22.34
N ASN A 64 3.59 4.28 -21.62
CA ASN A 64 3.06 5.61 -21.92
C ASN A 64 1.53 5.64 -22.11
N SER A 65 0.80 4.88 -21.29
CA SER A 65 -0.66 4.75 -21.42
C SER A 65 -1.46 5.50 -20.35
N LEU A 66 -0.85 5.79 -19.21
CA LEU A 66 -1.54 6.32 -18.04
C LEU A 66 -1.15 7.77 -17.74
N ASP A 67 -2.13 8.59 -17.41
CA ASP A 67 -1.93 9.98 -17.02
C ASP A 67 -1.54 10.12 -15.54
N CYS A 68 -2.06 9.25 -14.70
CA CYS A 68 -1.82 9.29 -13.26
C CYS A 68 -1.90 7.89 -12.64
N ILE A 69 -0.96 7.57 -11.76
CA ILE A 69 -0.98 6.39 -10.91
C ILE A 69 -0.90 6.85 -9.45
N VAL A 70 -1.77 6.31 -8.61
CA VAL A 70 -1.77 6.53 -7.16
C VAL A 70 -1.58 5.19 -6.47
N ALA A 71 -0.72 5.14 -5.45
CA ALA A 71 -0.59 4.01 -4.54
C ALA A 71 -0.71 4.53 -3.11
N SER A 72 -1.81 4.17 -2.44
CA SER A 72 -2.11 4.68 -1.11
C SER A 72 -2.08 3.56 -0.08
N GLY A 73 -0.93 3.40 0.61
CA GLY A 73 -0.78 2.46 1.72
C GLY A 73 -0.60 0.99 1.30
N SER A 74 -0.03 0.69 0.13
CA SER A 74 0.19 -0.70 -0.32
C SER A 74 1.65 -1.05 -0.59
N LEU A 75 2.42 -0.13 -1.17
CA LEU A 75 3.76 -0.43 -1.70
C LEU A 75 4.80 -0.90 -0.67
N HIS A 76 4.59 -0.66 0.61
CA HIS A 76 5.47 -1.17 1.66
C HIS A 76 5.33 -2.70 1.88
N TRP A 77 4.33 -3.34 1.26
CA TRP A 77 4.18 -4.79 1.22
C TRP A 77 4.79 -5.44 -0.03
N THR A 78 5.18 -4.63 -1.02
CA THR A 78 5.79 -5.11 -2.28
C THR A 78 7.20 -5.60 -2.03
N ASN A 79 7.52 -6.85 -2.43
CA ASN A 79 8.86 -7.42 -2.23
C ASN A 79 9.88 -6.83 -3.22
N ASP A 80 9.48 -6.62 -4.47
CA ASP A 80 10.28 -5.95 -5.51
C ASP A 80 9.80 -4.51 -5.72
N LEU A 81 9.92 -3.67 -4.69
CA LEU A 81 9.58 -2.24 -4.81
C LEU A 81 10.37 -1.54 -5.93
N PRO A 82 11.68 -1.79 -6.15
CA PRO A 82 12.40 -1.23 -7.29
C PRO A 82 11.77 -1.58 -8.64
N GLY A 83 11.42 -2.86 -8.84
CA GLY A 83 10.75 -3.32 -10.06
C GLY A 83 9.37 -2.72 -10.25
N ALA A 84 8.57 -2.62 -9.18
CA ALA A 84 7.26 -1.98 -9.21
C ALA A 84 7.36 -0.50 -9.62
N LEU A 85 8.28 0.28 -9.05
CA LEU A 85 8.51 1.68 -9.40
C LEU A 85 8.94 1.87 -10.85
N ILE A 86 9.79 0.98 -11.39
CA ILE A 86 10.17 1.01 -12.82
C ILE A 86 8.95 0.75 -13.70
N GLN A 87 8.10 -0.22 -13.37
CA GLN A 87 6.88 -0.50 -14.12
C GLN A 87 5.87 0.65 -14.06
N ILE A 88 5.72 1.29 -12.89
CA ILE A 88 4.89 2.49 -12.71
C ILE A 88 5.38 3.61 -13.63
N GLN A 89 6.68 3.92 -13.59
CA GLN A 89 7.28 4.96 -14.42
C GLN A 89 7.09 4.69 -15.92
N ARG A 90 7.29 3.44 -16.34
CA ARG A 90 7.13 3.01 -17.72
C ARG A 90 5.68 3.12 -18.23
N ALA A 91 4.69 2.83 -17.38
CA ALA A 91 3.28 2.92 -17.72
C ALA A 91 2.77 4.37 -17.83
N LEU A 92 3.41 5.30 -17.13
CA LEU A 92 3.05 6.72 -17.18
C LEU A 92 3.40 7.36 -18.53
N LYS A 93 2.50 8.19 -19.04
CA LYS A 93 2.77 9.07 -20.19
C LYS A 93 3.87 10.08 -19.84
N PRO A 94 4.52 10.69 -20.87
CA PRO A 94 5.28 11.91 -20.64
C PRO A 94 4.41 12.94 -19.89
N ASP A 95 4.96 13.56 -18.85
CA ASP A 95 4.26 14.45 -17.91
C ASP A 95 3.17 13.77 -17.05
N GLY A 96 3.08 12.46 -17.07
CA GLY A 96 2.23 11.68 -16.15
C GLY A 96 2.73 11.76 -14.71
N VAL A 97 1.83 11.62 -13.75
CA VAL A 97 2.11 11.82 -12.32
C VAL A 97 2.00 10.50 -11.55
N PHE A 98 2.98 10.23 -10.70
CA PHE A 98 2.90 9.21 -9.65
C PHE A 98 2.73 9.89 -8.29
N LEU A 99 1.74 9.45 -7.53
CA LEU A 99 1.52 9.84 -6.13
C LEU A 99 1.57 8.58 -5.28
N GLY A 100 2.57 8.49 -4.39
CA GLY A 100 2.76 7.36 -3.49
C GLY A 100 2.66 7.78 -2.03
N TYR A 101 1.87 7.06 -1.25
CA TYR A 101 1.91 7.06 0.20
C TYR A 101 2.23 5.65 0.69
N MET A 102 3.19 5.53 1.59
CA MET A 102 3.56 4.24 2.19
C MET A 102 4.02 4.44 3.64
N LEU A 103 3.91 3.39 4.43
CA LEU A 103 4.44 3.38 5.78
C LEU A 103 5.97 3.29 5.74
N GLY A 104 6.63 4.11 6.54
CA GLY A 104 8.10 4.22 6.58
C GLY A 104 8.76 3.44 7.72
N GLY A 105 10.10 3.41 7.72
CA GLY A 105 10.96 2.55 8.50
C GLY A 105 10.68 2.38 9.98
N ASP A 106 10.29 3.44 10.68
CA ASP A 106 10.05 3.39 12.14
C ASP A 106 8.59 3.14 12.52
N THR A 107 7.71 2.95 11.53
CA THR A 107 6.30 2.62 11.78
C THR A 107 6.19 1.32 12.58
N LEU A 108 5.38 1.36 13.66
CA LEU A 108 5.12 0.22 14.56
C LEU A 108 6.40 -0.40 15.16
N PHE A 109 7.44 0.41 15.40
CA PHE A 109 8.71 -0.14 15.87
C PHE A 109 8.57 -0.81 17.25
N GLU A 110 7.70 -0.32 18.14
CA GLU A 110 7.43 -0.91 19.44
C GLU A 110 6.77 -2.28 19.31
N LEU A 111 5.78 -2.41 18.42
CA LEU A 111 5.11 -3.68 18.15
C LEU A 111 6.10 -4.67 17.53
N ARG A 112 6.86 -4.24 16.53
CA ARG A 112 7.86 -5.07 15.83
C ARG A 112 8.91 -5.58 16.79
N THR A 113 9.45 -4.71 17.64
CA THR A 113 10.47 -5.07 18.65
C THR A 113 9.90 -6.04 19.68
N SER A 114 8.70 -5.79 20.18
CA SER A 114 8.03 -6.65 21.18
C SER A 114 7.73 -8.04 20.63
N LEU A 115 7.22 -8.14 19.39
CA LEU A 115 6.96 -9.41 18.73
C LEU A 115 8.26 -10.19 18.48
N LEU A 116 9.31 -9.52 18.02
CA LEU A 116 10.62 -10.13 17.78
C LEU A 116 11.20 -10.75 19.07
N LEU A 117 11.16 -10.02 20.17
CA LEU A 117 11.64 -10.50 21.47
C LEU A 117 10.81 -11.67 21.98
N ALA A 118 9.48 -11.58 21.90
CA ALA A 118 8.58 -12.64 22.36
C ALA A 118 8.74 -13.93 21.54
N GLU A 119 8.88 -13.83 20.23
CA GLU A 119 9.10 -15.02 19.37
C GLU A 119 10.46 -15.66 19.59
N GLN A 120 11.50 -14.84 19.76
CA GLN A 120 12.83 -15.37 20.06
C GLN A 120 12.87 -16.12 21.38
N GLU A 121 12.20 -15.57 22.41
CA GLU A 121 12.13 -16.20 23.73
C GLU A 121 11.29 -17.48 23.75
N ARG A 122 10.13 -17.45 23.05
CA ARG A 122 9.10 -18.48 23.18
C ARG A 122 9.11 -19.54 22.09
N GLN A 123 9.56 -19.18 20.90
CA GLN A 123 9.49 -20.05 19.72
C GLN A 123 10.87 -20.40 19.14
N GLY A 124 11.92 -19.76 19.61
CA GLY A 124 13.30 -19.96 19.12
C GLY A 124 13.50 -19.57 17.66
N GLY A 125 12.62 -18.75 17.10
CA GLY A 125 12.68 -18.27 15.72
C GLY A 125 11.94 -16.98 15.54
N LEU A 126 12.07 -16.36 14.36
CA LEU A 126 11.47 -15.08 14.03
C LEU A 126 10.48 -15.25 12.87
N SER A 127 9.34 -14.54 12.94
CA SER A 127 8.44 -14.35 11.82
C SER A 127 8.20 -12.86 11.59
N ASN A 128 8.14 -12.46 10.34
CA ASN A 128 7.82 -11.09 10.00
C ASN A 128 6.32 -10.87 10.05
N HIS A 129 5.83 -10.22 11.10
CA HIS A 129 4.43 -9.84 11.24
C HIS A 129 4.14 -8.43 10.73
N VAL A 130 5.17 -7.60 10.67
CA VAL A 130 5.13 -6.22 10.20
C VAL A 130 6.05 -6.11 9.00
N SER A 131 5.67 -5.35 7.98
CA SER A 131 6.52 -5.08 6.82
C SER A 131 7.90 -4.55 7.27
N PRO A 132 9.01 -4.93 6.59
CA PRO A 132 10.33 -4.39 6.89
C PRO A 132 10.45 -2.89 6.66
N MET A 133 9.53 -2.29 5.88
CA MET A 133 9.42 -0.87 5.56
C MET A 133 10.73 -0.21 5.10
N THR A 134 10.62 0.82 4.30
CA THR A 134 11.77 1.48 3.64
C THR A 134 12.01 2.85 4.25
N ASP A 135 13.27 3.26 4.40
CA ASP A 135 13.65 4.61 4.82
C ASP A 135 13.42 5.62 3.68
N THR A 136 13.15 6.88 4.03
CA THR A 136 12.93 8.00 3.09
C THR A 136 14.10 8.20 2.12
N ARG A 137 15.34 7.97 2.57
CA ARG A 137 16.54 8.08 1.73
C ARG A 137 16.57 7.00 0.67
N ASP A 138 16.13 5.81 1.03
CA ASP A 138 16.07 4.68 0.10
C ASP A 138 14.97 4.92 -0.94
N VAL A 139 13.80 5.43 -0.53
CA VAL A 139 12.71 5.80 -1.45
C VAL A 139 13.19 6.80 -2.50
N SER A 140 13.87 7.87 -2.10
CA SER A 140 14.43 8.86 -3.03
C SER A 140 15.42 8.23 -4.02
N SER A 141 16.30 7.33 -3.53
CA SER A 141 17.23 6.57 -4.37
C SER A 141 16.51 5.65 -5.36
N LEU A 142 15.46 4.98 -4.92
CA LEU A 142 14.66 4.08 -5.75
C LEU A 142 13.93 4.84 -6.86
N LEU A 143 13.31 5.97 -6.54
CA LEU A 143 12.67 6.84 -7.52
C LEU A 143 13.67 7.35 -8.57
N THR A 144 14.86 7.75 -8.14
CA THR A 144 15.93 8.18 -9.05
C THR A 144 16.36 7.04 -10.00
N ARG A 145 16.54 5.83 -9.48
CA ARG A 145 16.88 4.64 -10.29
C ARG A 145 15.77 4.25 -11.25
N ALA A 146 14.51 4.42 -10.85
CA ALA A 146 13.36 4.24 -11.72
C ALA A 146 13.15 5.38 -12.72
N GLN A 147 14.04 6.38 -12.76
CA GLN A 147 14.04 7.51 -13.70
C GLN A 147 12.86 8.48 -13.53
N PHE A 148 12.29 8.56 -12.34
CA PHE A 148 11.37 9.66 -12.04
C PHE A 148 12.11 10.99 -11.99
N THR A 149 11.50 12.03 -12.58
CA THR A 149 11.98 13.41 -12.56
C THR A 149 11.10 14.24 -11.62
N LEU A 150 11.64 15.37 -11.15
CA LEU A 150 10.93 16.33 -10.27
C LEU A 150 10.34 15.65 -9.01
N GLN A 151 11.14 14.80 -8.39
CA GLN A 151 10.73 14.06 -7.20
C GLN A 151 10.55 14.99 -6.00
N THR A 152 9.48 14.77 -5.25
CA THR A 152 9.30 15.31 -3.90
C THR A 152 9.02 14.13 -2.98
N VAL A 153 9.85 13.94 -1.97
CA VAL A 153 9.66 12.91 -0.93
C VAL A 153 9.60 13.64 0.39
N ASP A 154 8.50 13.49 1.09
CA ASP A 154 8.27 14.07 2.40
C ASP A 154 7.96 12.96 3.41
N MET A 155 8.18 13.22 4.69
CA MET A 155 7.92 12.29 5.78
C MET A 155 7.26 13.04 6.92
N ASP A 156 6.19 12.46 7.42
CA ASP A 156 5.51 12.92 8.62
C ASP A 156 5.38 11.80 9.63
N GLU A 157 5.35 12.13 10.91
CA GLU A 157 5.21 11.19 12.01
C GLU A 157 3.85 11.35 12.68
N ILE A 158 3.06 10.28 12.69
CA ILE A 158 1.76 10.24 13.34
C ILE A 158 1.86 9.33 14.56
N VAL A 159 1.68 9.90 15.75
CA VAL A 159 1.66 9.16 17.01
C VAL A 159 0.22 8.85 17.39
N VAL A 160 -0.09 7.56 17.49
CA VAL A 160 -1.41 7.08 17.90
C VAL A 160 -1.28 6.32 19.22
N HIS A 161 -2.09 6.70 20.22
CA HIS A 161 -2.13 6.04 21.51
C HIS A 161 -3.30 5.09 21.62
N TYR A 162 -3.02 3.85 22.00
CA TYR A 162 -4.03 2.82 22.20
C TYR A 162 -4.19 2.48 23.69
N PRO A 163 -5.42 2.23 24.17
CA PRO A 163 -5.67 1.82 25.56
C PRO A 163 -5.05 0.45 25.89
N SER A 164 -4.99 -0.45 24.91
CA SER A 164 -4.31 -1.74 25.02
C SER A 164 -3.85 -2.24 23.64
N MET A 165 -3.09 -3.35 23.64
CA MET A 165 -2.64 -3.97 22.39
C MET A 165 -3.80 -4.56 21.57
N TYR A 166 -4.95 -4.86 22.20
CA TYR A 166 -6.09 -5.43 21.49
C TYR A 166 -6.72 -4.44 20.51
N GLU A 167 -6.86 -3.19 20.94
CA GLU A 167 -7.35 -2.11 20.08
C GLU A 167 -6.37 -1.83 18.94
N LEU A 168 -5.06 -1.81 19.24
CA LEU A 168 -4.04 -1.68 18.20
C LEU A 168 -4.14 -2.79 17.15
N VAL A 169 -4.21 -4.06 17.58
CA VAL A 169 -4.30 -5.20 16.65
C VAL A 169 -5.60 -5.16 15.85
N GLN A 170 -6.70 -4.71 16.44
CA GLN A 170 -7.97 -4.57 15.73
C GLN A 170 -7.89 -3.50 14.64
N ASP A 171 -7.34 -2.33 14.97
CA ASP A 171 -7.16 -1.24 14.00
C ASP A 171 -6.24 -1.65 12.84
N LEU A 172 -5.13 -2.33 13.13
CA LEU A 172 -4.23 -2.85 12.10
C LEU A 172 -4.93 -3.84 11.16
N ARG A 173 -5.82 -4.68 11.68
CA ARG A 173 -6.64 -5.58 10.86
C ARG A 173 -7.62 -4.81 9.98
N ASP A 174 -8.27 -3.81 10.54
CA ASP A 174 -9.27 -3.01 9.83
C ASP A 174 -8.63 -2.16 8.73
N MET A 175 -7.38 -1.73 8.93
CA MET A 175 -6.57 -1.04 7.93
C MET A 175 -5.96 -1.98 6.86
N GLY A 176 -5.98 -3.29 7.06
CA GLY A 176 -5.30 -4.24 6.17
C GLY A 176 -3.81 -4.41 6.45
N GLU A 177 -3.29 -3.84 7.55
CA GLU A 177 -1.88 -3.85 7.94
C GLU A 177 -1.50 -5.06 8.82
N SER A 178 -2.18 -6.18 8.64
CA SER A 178 -1.96 -7.37 9.47
C SER A 178 -1.29 -8.49 8.70
N ASN A 179 0.01 -8.71 8.96
CA ASN A 179 0.73 -9.92 8.58
C ASN A 179 0.51 -10.36 7.11
N ALA A 180 0.70 -9.43 6.15
CA ALA A 180 0.48 -9.70 4.73
C ALA A 180 1.68 -10.39 4.03
N VAL A 181 2.65 -10.90 4.78
CA VAL A 181 3.84 -11.57 4.26
C VAL A 181 3.48 -12.89 3.58
N VAL A 182 4.09 -13.18 2.44
CA VAL A 182 3.96 -14.47 1.74
C VAL A 182 4.46 -15.61 2.65
N ASN A 183 3.69 -16.73 2.70
CA ASN A 183 3.96 -17.85 3.61
C ASN A 183 3.84 -17.52 5.11
N ARG A 184 3.05 -16.51 5.45
CA ARG A 184 2.76 -16.16 6.84
C ARG A 184 2.17 -17.31 7.62
N ARG A 185 2.45 -17.35 8.93
CA ARG A 185 1.73 -18.25 9.84
C ARG A 185 0.28 -17.77 9.98
N PRO A 186 -0.72 -18.67 9.92
CA PRO A 186 -2.14 -18.28 9.96
C PRO A 186 -2.61 -17.81 11.34
N TYR A 187 -1.80 -18.00 12.37
CA TYR A 187 -2.09 -17.58 13.74
C TYR A 187 -0.82 -17.25 14.52
N MET A 188 -0.98 -16.37 15.48
CA MET A 188 0.02 -16.10 16.51
C MET A 188 -0.22 -17.01 17.70
N HIS A 189 0.83 -17.59 18.28
CA HIS A 189 0.70 -18.42 19.46
C HIS A 189 0.28 -17.56 20.65
N ARG A 190 -0.61 -18.11 21.52
CA ARG A 190 -1.15 -17.36 22.67
C ARG A 190 -0.09 -16.88 23.66
N GLU A 191 1.07 -17.53 23.67
CA GLU A 191 2.18 -17.22 24.57
C GLU A 191 3.15 -16.18 23.98
N THR A 192 2.98 -15.79 22.70
CA THR A 192 3.69 -14.71 22.06
C THR A 192 3.03 -13.39 22.36
#